data_7e0d0295999b85ef0583f538d9140f9a
#
_entry.id   7e0d0295999b85ef0583f538d9140f9a
#
_cell.length_a   1.000
_cell.length_b   1.000
_cell.length_c   1.000
_cell.angle_alpha   90.00
_cell.angle_beta   90.00
_cell.angle_gamma   90.00
#
_symmetry.space_group_name_H-M   'P 1'
#
loop_
_entity.id
_entity.type
_entity.pdbx_description
1 polymer ?
#
loop_
_entity_poly.entity_id
_entity_poly.type
_entity_poly.pdbx_seq_one_letter_code
_entity_poly.pdbx_strand_id
1 'polypeptide(L)'
;MPGSFTLNDKEGSQHTLRRLEPSQGSETLGIYLAMDGSHADHLQSMKDKGIAFAGKIRVSNCSSNVAMYTYKYCFLPSLQYSMCVSNFTEKEWISIIAPAKKATLHKSQMVATIPCDMLYGTSKYNGFDLEDPYTRQGIEKLATFMQE
;
A
#
# COMPACT_ATOMS: atom_id res chain seq x y z
N MET A 1 13.04 -35.47 0.22
CA MET A 1 14.07 -34.94 1.14
C MET A 1 14.26 -33.46 0.85
N PRO A 2 14.15 -32.57 1.81
CA PRO A 2 14.44 -31.15 1.59
C PRO A 2 15.96 -30.98 1.54
N GLY A 3 16.51 -30.76 0.34
CA GLY A 3 17.91 -30.38 0.18
C GLY A 3 18.11 -28.94 0.64
N SER A 4 19.05 -28.67 1.54
CA SER A 4 19.54 -27.34 1.84
C SER A 4 20.61 -26.98 0.83
N PHE A 5 20.43 -25.87 0.11
CA PHE A 5 21.46 -25.33 -0.76
C PHE A 5 22.30 -24.32 0.03
N THR A 6 23.62 -24.49 0.01
CA THR A 6 24.54 -23.52 0.60
C THR A 6 25.32 -22.84 -0.51
N LEU A 7 25.37 -21.51 -0.44
CA LEU A 7 26.28 -20.70 -1.29
C LEU A 7 27.49 -20.28 -0.46
N ASN A 8 28.66 -20.44 -1.06
CA ASN A 8 29.91 -19.90 -0.49
C ASN A 8 30.15 -18.51 -1.09
N ASP A 9 30.24 -17.50 -0.24
CA ASP A 9 30.65 -16.17 -0.66
C ASP A 9 32.17 -16.16 -0.98
N LYS A 10 32.63 -15.14 -1.72
CA LYS A 10 34.05 -14.96 -2.06
C LYS A 10 34.96 -14.87 -0.82
N GLU A 11 34.38 -14.54 0.33
CA GLU A 11 35.06 -14.48 1.64
C GLU A 11 35.02 -15.81 2.41
N GLY A 12 34.49 -16.89 1.83
CA GLY A 12 34.40 -18.21 2.46
C GLY A 12 33.27 -18.41 3.45
N SER A 13 32.39 -17.43 3.59
CA SER A 13 31.19 -17.55 4.44
C SER A 13 30.13 -18.41 3.76
N GLN A 14 29.60 -19.40 4.49
CA GLN A 14 28.51 -20.26 4.00
C GLN A 14 27.15 -19.63 4.31
N HIS A 15 26.39 -19.34 3.28
CA HIS A 15 25.00 -18.91 3.39
C HIS A 15 24.07 -20.03 2.99
N THR A 16 23.21 -20.46 3.91
CA THR A 16 22.17 -21.48 3.62
C THR A 16 20.98 -20.78 2.96
N LEU A 17 20.69 -21.17 1.73
CA LEU A 17 19.51 -20.69 1.03
C LEU A 17 18.26 -21.31 1.61
N ARG A 18 17.34 -20.47 2.08
CA ARG A 18 16.02 -20.91 2.52
C ARG A 18 15.17 -21.24 1.30
N ARG A 19 14.68 -22.48 1.24
CA ARG A 19 13.66 -22.85 0.25
C ARG A 19 12.34 -22.19 0.64
N LEU A 20 11.77 -21.41 -0.28
CA LEU A 20 10.44 -20.85 -0.16
C LEU A 20 9.42 -21.80 -0.79
N GLU A 21 8.26 -21.95 -0.16
CA GLU A 21 7.11 -22.59 -0.77
C GLU A 21 6.63 -21.75 -1.96
N PRO A 22 6.08 -22.36 -3.04
CA PRO A 22 5.66 -21.62 -4.22
C PRO A 22 4.65 -20.49 -3.95
N SER A 23 3.81 -20.67 -2.92
CA SER A 23 2.81 -19.68 -2.47
C SER A 23 3.38 -18.62 -1.52
N GLN A 24 4.61 -18.80 -1.03
CA GLN A 24 5.25 -17.85 -0.13
C GLN A 24 5.88 -16.72 -0.91
N GLY A 25 5.46 -15.49 -0.65
CA GLY A 25 6.02 -14.29 -1.27
C GLY A 25 7.43 -13.99 -0.79
N SER A 26 8.33 -13.73 -1.73
CA SER A 26 9.66 -13.18 -1.47
C SER A 26 9.61 -11.68 -1.68
N GLU A 27 10.12 -10.92 -0.70
CA GLU A 27 10.19 -9.46 -0.82
C GLU A 27 11.28 -9.07 -1.81
N THR A 28 10.88 -8.35 -2.85
CA THR A 28 11.78 -7.79 -3.85
C THR A 28 11.42 -6.31 -4.05
N LEU A 29 12.33 -5.41 -3.68
CA LEU A 29 12.13 -3.95 -3.81
C LEU A 29 10.83 -3.45 -3.13
N GLY A 30 10.45 -4.05 -2.00
CA GLY A 30 9.25 -3.67 -1.24
C GLY A 30 7.95 -4.26 -1.76
N ILE A 31 8.02 -5.18 -2.72
CA ILE A 31 6.88 -5.95 -3.24
C ILE A 31 7.10 -7.42 -2.92
N TYR A 32 6.04 -8.10 -2.48
CA TYR A 32 6.07 -9.54 -2.28
C TYR A 32 5.61 -10.25 -3.55
N LEU A 33 6.50 -11.04 -4.13
CA LEU A 33 6.24 -11.85 -5.32
C LEU A 33 6.27 -13.32 -4.94
N ALA A 34 5.18 -14.03 -5.22
CA ALA A 34 5.09 -15.48 -5.08
C ALA A 34 5.21 -16.15 -6.45
N MET A 35 5.82 -17.33 -6.49
CA MET A 35 6.05 -18.07 -7.75
C MET A 35 4.76 -18.57 -8.38
N ASP A 36 3.71 -18.79 -7.57
CA ASP A 36 2.38 -19.20 -8.03
C ASP A 36 1.51 -18.03 -8.54
N GLY A 37 2.04 -16.80 -8.51
CA GLY A 37 1.32 -15.58 -8.86
C GLY A 37 0.37 -15.09 -7.76
N SER A 38 0.39 -15.68 -6.57
CA SER A 38 -0.43 -15.23 -5.44
C SER A 38 0.06 -13.87 -4.94
N HIS A 39 -0.89 -12.96 -4.70
CA HIS A 39 -0.60 -11.64 -4.14
C HIS A 39 -1.01 -11.51 -2.65
N ALA A 40 -1.31 -12.62 -1.97
CA ALA A 40 -1.81 -12.61 -0.60
C ALA A 40 -0.83 -11.96 0.39
N ASP A 41 0.46 -12.31 0.32
CA ASP A 41 1.49 -11.76 1.19
C ASP A 41 1.70 -10.26 0.92
N HIS A 42 1.64 -9.86 -0.36
CA HIS A 42 1.72 -8.45 -0.74
C HIS A 42 0.51 -7.66 -0.23
N LEU A 43 -0.69 -8.21 -0.39
CA LEU A 43 -1.92 -7.62 0.14
C LEU A 43 -1.85 -7.43 1.67
N GLN A 44 -1.34 -8.43 2.40
CA GLN A 44 -1.17 -8.33 3.84
C GLN A 44 -0.17 -7.25 4.22
N SER A 45 0.98 -7.20 3.56
CA SER A 45 1.98 -6.13 3.76
C SER A 45 1.40 -4.73 3.54
N MET A 46 0.56 -4.56 2.51
CA MET A 46 -0.10 -3.28 2.23
C MET A 46 -1.13 -2.92 3.31
N LYS A 47 -1.90 -3.89 3.82
CA LYS A 47 -2.81 -3.69 4.96
C LYS A 47 -2.04 -3.27 6.20
N ASP A 48 -0.91 -3.91 6.47
CA ASP A 48 -0.07 -3.58 7.63
C ASP A 48 0.49 -2.16 7.54
N LYS A 49 0.87 -1.69 6.34
CA LYS A 49 1.22 -0.27 6.10
C LYS A 49 0.06 0.67 6.44
N GLY A 50 -1.16 0.33 6.04
CA GLY A 50 -2.36 1.11 6.36
C GLY A 50 -2.63 1.19 7.86
N ILE A 51 -2.50 0.06 8.57
CA ILE A 51 -2.67 -0.03 10.03
C ILE A 51 -1.57 0.75 10.76
N ALA A 52 -0.31 0.60 10.33
CA ALA A 52 0.83 1.32 10.91
C ALA A 52 0.67 2.84 10.77
N PHE A 53 0.25 3.31 9.59
CA PHE A 53 -0.05 4.72 9.37
C PHE A 53 -1.18 5.20 10.28
N ALA A 54 -2.28 4.44 10.39
CA ALA A 54 -3.40 4.76 11.27
C ALA A 54 -2.96 4.89 12.73
N GLY A 55 -2.08 4.00 13.20
CA GLY A 55 -1.49 4.05 14.53
C GLY A 55 -0.69 5.34 14.75
N LYS A 56 0.17 5.70 13.81
CA LYS A 56 0.97 6.93 13.87
C LYS A 56 0.10 8.18 13.93
N ILE A 57 -0.93 8.28 13.09
CA ILE A 57 -1.84 9.44 13.07
C ILE A 57 -2.62 9.56 14.39
N ARG A 58 -3.10 8.44 14.97
CA ARG A 58 -3.85 8.46 16.23
C ARG A 58 -3.04 8.99 17.39
N VAL A 59 -1.79 8.58 17.49
CA VAL A 59 -0.90 8.95 18.60
C VAL A 59 -0.29 10.34 18.40
N SER A 60 -0.17 10.81 17.14
CA SER A 60 0.45 12.11 16.84
C SER A 60 -0.39 13.28 17.37
N ASN A 61 0.26 14.34 17.82
CA ASN A 61 -0.37 15.62 18.19
C ASN A 61 -0.49 16.57 16.98
N CYS A 62 -0.82 16.03 15.80
CA CYS A 62 -0.97 16.85 14.60
C CYS A 62 -2.34 17.54 14.55
N SER A 63 -2.38 18.71 13.91
CA SER A 63 -3.65 19.40 13.63
C SER A 63 -4.45 18.68 12.55
N SER A 64 -5.75 18.98 12.45
CA SER A 64 -6.67 18.44 11.45
C SER A 64 -6.13 18.55 10.02
N ASN A 65 -5.63 19.73 9.65
CA ASN A 65 -5.08 19.97 8.33
C ASN A 65 -3.82 19.14 8.07
N VAL A 66 -2.91 19.05 9.04
CA VAL A 66 -1.69 18.24 8.93
C VAL A 66 -2.03 16.77 8.76
N ALA A 67 -3.05 16.25 9.45
CA ALA A 67 -3.49 14.87 9.27
C ALA A 67 -3.94 14.59 7.83
N MET A 68 -4.74 15.49 7.23
CA MET A 68 -5.18 15.38 5.84
C MET A 68 -4.03 15.51 4.85
N TYR A 69 -3.12 16.47 5.07
CA TYR A 69 -1.92 16.62 4.24
C TYR A 69 -1.04 15.38 4.28
N THR A 70 -0.81 14.82 5.48
CA THR A 70 0.01 13.61 5.64
C THR A 70 -0.65 12.40 4.95
N TYR A 71 -1.98 12.27 5.01
CA TYR A 71 -2.68 11.24 4.27
C TYR A 71 -2.52 11.42 2.76
N LYS A 72 -2.79 12.62 2.24
CA LYS A 72 -2.77 12.91 0.80
C LYS A 72 -1.35 12.85 0.20
N TYR A 73 -0.35 13.43 0.88
CA TYR A 73 0.98 13.63 0.30
C TYR A 73 2.06 12.68 0.81
N CYS A 74 1.79 11.91 1.87
CA CYS A 74 2.74 10.92 2.38
C CYS A 74 2.20 9.49 2.23
N PHE A 75 0.98 9.23 2.71
CA PHE A 75 0.44 7.87 2.72
C PHE A 75 0.04 7.39 1.32
N LEU A 76 -0.81 8.12 0.60
CA LEU A 76 -1.25 7.71 -0.73
C LEU A 76 -0.07 7.53 -1.71
N PRO A 77 0.90 8.47 -1.80
CA PRO A 77 2.06 8.27 -2.66
C PRO A 77 2.95 7.09 -2.25
N SER A 78 3.01 6.75 -0.95
CA SER A 78 3.78 5.57 -0.49
C SER A 78 3.23 4.23 -1.01
N LEU A 79 1.98 4.21 -1.47
CA LEU A 79 1.34 3.05 -2.08
C LEU A 79 1.53 3.01 -3.61
N GLN A 80 1.90 4.15 -4.23
CA GLN A 80 1.92 4.32 -5.69
C GLN A 80 2.83 3.31 -6.39
N TYR A 81 4.02 3.07 -5.84
CA TYR A 81 4.96 2.09 -6.40
C TYR A 81 4.34 0.69 -6.51
N SER A 82 3.56 0.28 -5.51
CA SER A 82 2.87 -1.01 -5.52
C SER A 82 1.72 -1.05 -6.54
N MET A 83 1.14 0.10 -6.91
CA MET A 83 0.00 0.18 -7.83
C MET A 83 0.36 -0.27 -9.25
N CYS A 84 1.58 0.00 -9.70
CA CYS A 84 2.05 -0.39 -11.03
C CYS A 84 2.13 -1.92 -11.19
N VAL A 85 2.54 -2.63 -10.12
CA VAL A 85 2.86 -4.06 -10.16
C VAL A 85 1.71 -4.93 -9.65
N SER A 86 0.95 -4.45 -8.66
CA SER A 86 -0.14 -5.22 -8.05
C SER A 86 -1.42 -5.14 -8.89
N ASN A 87 -2.25 -6.17 -8.74
CA ASN A 87 -3.56 -6.25 -9.41
C ASN A 87 -4.67 -6.40 -8.37
N PHE A 88 -4.72 -5.45 -7.43
CA PHE A 88 -5.73 -5.48 -6.38
C PHE A 88 -7.10 -5.08 -6.91
N THR A 89 -8.11 -5.78 -6.43
CA THR A 89 -9.51 -5.43 -6.66
C THR A 89 -9.90 -4.19 -5.84
N GLU A 90 -11.00 -3.55 -6.22
CA GLU A 90 -11.55 -2.42 -5.47
C GLU A 90 -11.78 -2.74 -3.99
N LYS A 91 -12.31 -3.94 -3.68
CA LYS A 91 -12.55 -4.39 -2.30
C LYS A 91 -11.25 -4.52 -1.51
N GLU A 92 -10.19 -5.01 -2.13
CA GLU A 92 -8.87 -5.12 -1.50
C GLU A 92 -8.29 -3.74 -1.24
N TRP A 93 -8.38 -2.79 -2.19
CA TRP A 93 -7.98 -1.41 -1.97
C TRP A 93 -8.74 -0.75 -0.83
N ILE A 94 -10.05 -0.92 -0.78
CA ILE A 94 -10.85 -0.44 0.35
C ILE A 94 -10.32 -1.00 1.67
N SER A 95 -9.98 -2.28 1.72
CA SER A 95 -9.45 -2.92 2.94
C SER A 95 -8.07 -2.38 3.36
N ILE A 96 -7.22 -2.00 2.40
CA ILE A 96 -5.89 -1.41 2.64
C ILE A 96 -6.02 0.00 3.21
N ILE A 97 -6.86 0.84 2.60
CA ILE A 97 -6.93 2.27 2.95
C ILE A 97 -7.87 2.56 4.13
N ALA A 98 -8.83 1.69 4.43
CA ALA A 98 -9.86 1.93 5.44
C ALA A 98 -9.30 2.31 6.82
N PRO A 99 -8.27 1.65 7.39
CA PRO A 99 -7.71 2.02 8.68
C PRO A 99 -7.11 3.43 8.69
N ALA A 100 -6.32 3.75 7.66
CA ALA A 100 -5.66 5.03 7.50
C ALA A 100 -6.68 6.16 7.27
N LYS A 101 -7.64 5.96 6.37
CA LYS A 101 -8.73 6.89 6.08
C LYS A 101 -9.54 7.18 7.34
N LYS A 102 -10.00 6.14 8.06
CA LYS A 102 -10.77 6.30 9.29
C LYS A 102 -10.01 7.08 10.37
N ALA A 103 -8.73 6.79 10.58
CA ALA A 103 -7.90 7.50 11.55
C ALA A 103 -7.72 8.98 11.18
N THR A 104 -7.49 9.27 9.89
CA THR A 104 -7.33 10.63 9.37
C THR A 104 -8.63 11.44 9.50
N LEU A 105 -9.77 10.88 9.09
CA LEU A 105 -11.07 11.55 9.20
C LEU A 105 -11.42 11.86 10.66
N HIS A 106 -11.21 10.89 11.56
CA HIS A 106 -11.43 11.11 12.99
C HIS A 106 -10.53 12.23 13.55
N LYS A 107 -9.24 12.24 13.17
CA LYS A 107 -8.31 13.27 13.60
C LYS A 107 -8.66 14.64 13.02
N SER A 108 -9.22 14.67 11.82
CA SER A 108 -9.71 15.88 11.16
C SER A 108 -11.08 16.33 11.61
N GLN A 109 -11.64 15.70 12.66
CA GLN A 109 -12.98 15.99 13.21
C GLN A 109 -14.11 15.83 12.17
N MET A 110 -13.89 14.97 11.18
CA MET A 110 -14.87 14.66 10.15
C MET A 110 -15.62 13.38 10.49
N VAL A 111 -16.86 13.29 10.02
CA VAL A 111 -17.65 12.07 10.17
C VAL A 111 -17.05 10.93 9.32
N ALA A 112 -17.02 9.73 9.89
CA ALA A 112 -16.47 8.56 9.19
C ALA A 112 -17.29 8.16 7.95
N THR A 113 -18.54 8.60 7.86
CA THR A 113 -19.51 8.31 6.79
C THR A 113 -19.59 9.42 5.74
N ILE A 114 -18.52 10.24 5.62
CA ILE A 114 -18.47 11.27 4.59
C ILE A 114 -18.67 10.66 3.19
N PRO A 115 -19.52 11.24 2.32
CA PRO A 115 -19.74 10.73 0.98
C PRO A 115 -18.43 10.65 0.16
N CYS A 116 -18.30 9.60 -0.64
CA CYS A 116 -17.12 9.43 -1.50
C CYS A 116 -16.93 10.59 -2.47
N ASP A 117 -18.04 11.17 -2.96
CA ASP A 117 -18.02 12.33 -3.86
C ASP A 117 -17.37 13.56 -3.24
N MET A 118 -17.51 13.73 -1.93
CA MET A 118 -16.81 14.82 -1.21
C MET A 118 -15.33 14.49 -0.99
N LEU A 119 -14.99 13.23 -0.77
CA LEU A 119 -13.59 12.83 -0.56
C LEU A 119 -12.78 12.91 -1.84
N TYR A 120 -13.33 12.40 -2.94
CA TYR A 120 -12.66 12.30 -4.22
C TYR A 120 -13.01 13.45 -5.19
N GLY A 121 -14.01 14.26 -4.83
CA GLY A 121 -14.41 15.44 -5.58
C GLY A 121 -13.31 16.49 -5.60
N THR A 122 -13.27 17.27 -6.70
CA THR A 122 -12.28 18.32 -6.87
C THR A 122 -12.48 19.45 -5.87
N SER A 123 -11.40 20.12 -5.46
CA SER A 123 -11.42 21.28 -4.58
C SER A 123 -12.24 22.44 -5.13
N LYS A 124 -12.42 22.52 -6.47
CA LYS A 124 -13.28 23.48 -7.14
C LYS A 124 -14.75 23.40 -6.69
N TYR A 125 -15.18 22.20 -6.29
CA TYR A 125 -16.54 21.94 -5.80
C TYR A 125 -16.59 21.61 -4.31
N ASN A 126 -15.64 22.16 -3.53
CA ASN A 126 -15.47 21.90 -2.11
C ASN A 126 -15.19 20.44 -1.74
N GLY A 127 -14.67 19.65 -2.66
CA GLY A 127 -14.14 18.32 -2.39
C GLY A 127 -12.74 18.36 -1.81
N PHE A 128 -12.30 17.24 -1.25
CA PHE A 128 -10.95 17.11 -0.66
C PHE A 128 -9.87 16.77 -1.69
N ASP A 129 -10.28 16.51 -2.94
CA ASP A 129 -9.36 16.20 -4.04
C ASP A 129 -8.40 15.05 -3.67
N LEU A 130 -8.93 14.03 -3.00
CA LEU A 130 -8.19 12.81 -2.72
C LEU A 130 -8.27 11.90 -3.95
N GLU A 131 -7.19 11.23 -4.24
CA GLU A 131 -7.17 10.23 -5.31
C GLU A 131 -7.76 8.91 -4.81
N ASP A 132 -8.67 8.32 -5.60
CA ASP A 132 -9.12 6.96 -5.36
C ASP A 132 -8.04 5.97 -5.78
N PRO A 133 -7.53 5.11 -4.86
CA PRO A 133 -6.42 4.23 -5.16
C PRO A 133 -6.71 3.20 -6.26
N TYR A 134 -7.95 2.74 -6.40
CA TYR A 134 -8.31 1.79 -7.46
C TYR A 134 -8.25 2.44 -8.83
N THR A 135 -8.82 3.64 -8.97
CA THR A 135 -8.75 4.44 -10.20
C THR A 135 -7.30 4.79 -10.53
N ARG A 136 -6.52 5.21 -9.51
CA ARG A 136 -5.10 5.53 -9.68
C ARG A 136 -4.30 4.33 -10.16
N GLN A 137 -4.54 3.14 -9.61
CA GLN A 137 -3.90 1.89 -10.09
C GLN A 137 -4.14 1.67 -11.59
N GLY A 138 -5.36 1.90 -12.06
CA GLY A 138 -5.67 1.80 -13.50
C GLY A 138 -4.88 2.80 -14.35
N ILE A 139 -4.80 4.05 -13.90
CA ILE A 139 -4.05 5.12 -14.58
C ILE A 139 -2.55 4.78 -14.63
N GLU A 140 -1.95 4.36 -13.53
CA GLU A 140 -0.52 4.01 -13.47
C GLU A 140 -0.18 2.83 -14.39
N LYS A 141 -1.03 1.81 -14.47
CA LYS A 141 -0.85 0.70 -15.40
C LYS A 141 -0.92 1.14 -16.86
N LEU A 142 -1.89 1.99 -17.19
CA LEU A 142 -1.99 2.55 -18.55
C LEU A 142 -0.77 3.40 -18.89
N ALA A 143 -0.31 4.23 -17.94
CA ALA A 143 0.88 5.06 -18.15
C ALA A 143 2.12 4.20 -18.39
N THR A 144 2.32 3.12 -17.62
CA THR A 144 3.43 2.19 -17.81
C THR A 144 3.35 1.51 -19.18
N PHE A 145 2.16 1.07 -19.59
CA PHE A 145 1.98 0.42 -20.90
C PHE A 145 2.21 1.37 -22.08
N MET A 146 1.93 2.65 -21.92
CA MET A 146 2.13 3.66 -22.99
C MET A 146 3.57 4.18 -23.08
N GLN A 147 4.43 3.88 -22.10
CA GLN A 147 5.84 4.26 -22.10
C GLN A 147 6.76 3.21 -22.76
N GLU A 148 6.23 2.02 -23.05
CA GLU A 148 6.89 0.97 -23.83
C GLU A 148 6.63 1.16 -25.35
#